data_930c30406188486317f124ac4ac0d7cc
#
_entry.id   930c30406188486317f124ac4ac0d7cc
#
_cell.length_a   1.000
_cell.length_b   1.000
_cell.length_c   1.000
_cell.angle_alpha   90.00
_cell.angle_beta   90.00
_cell.angle_gamma   90.00
#
_symmetry.space_group_name_H-M   'P 1'
#
loop_
_entity.id
_entity.type
_entity.pdbx_description
1 polymer ?
#
loop_
_entity_poly.entity_id
_entity_poly.type
_entity_poly.pdbx_seq_one_letter_code
_entity_poly.pdbx_strand_id
1 'polypeptide(L)'
;MTFAEQLFDKAKAEQEAYRAWLLTQPPEEILDHAYAYTTREDIVMMLENMTLSEKKARALLHLPYPVTDIFTSFNKTDVTLMSALEETASKRAKELLEKQREVNPR
;
A
#
# COMPACT_ATOMS: atom_id res chain seq x y z
N MET A 1 20.22 -2.27 18.75
CA MET A 1 19.12 -2.21 17.80
C MET A 1 18.16 -1.08 18.15
N THR A 2 17.90 -0.18 17.22
CA THR A 2 16.97 0.92 17.46
C THR A 2 15.52 0.42 17.44
N PHE A 3 14.60 1.22 17.98
CA PHE A 3 13.19 0.87 17.91
C PHE A 3 12.70 0.82 16.46
N ALA A 4 13.23 1.68 15.59
CA ALA A 4 12.88 1.67 14.16
C ALA A 4 13.31 0.35 13.51
N GLU A 5 14.50 -0.14 13.81
CA GLU A 5 14.99 -1.42 13.30
C GLU A 5 14.15 -2.59 13.82
N GLN A 6 13.81 -2.57 15.10
CA GLN A 6 12.94 -3.59 15.70
C GLN A 6 11.54 -3.55 15.08
N LEU A 7 11.02 -2.36 14.83
CA LEU A 7 9.71 -2.20 14.18
C LEU A 7 9.73 -2.80 12.76
N PHE A 8 10.78 -2.49 12.00
CA PHE A 8 10.92 -3.04 10.64
C PHE A 8 10.97 -4.56 10.68
N ASP A 9 11.77 -5.14 11.57
CA ASP A 9 11.87 -6.60 11.70
C ASP A 9 10.53 -7.22 12.04
N LYS A 10 9.79 -6.61 12.94
CA LYS A 10 8.46 -7.08 13.35
C LYS A 10 7.47 -6.98 12.18
N ALA A 11 7.48 -5.87 11.46
CA ALA A 11 6.61 -5.65 10.30
C ALA A 11 6.90 -6.67 9.20
N LYS A 12 8.18 -6.92 8.94
CA LYS A 12 8.61 -7.91 7.95
C LYS A 12 8.12 -9.31 8.32
N ALA A 13 8.27 -9.69 9.59
CA ALA A 13 7.81 -11.00 10.07
C ALA A 13 6.29 -11.12 9.96
N GLU A 14 5.56 -10.08 10.29
CA GLU A 14 4.10 -10.04 10.14
C GLU A 14 3.69 -10.26 8.68
N GLN A 15 4.35 -9.58 7.76
CA GLN A 15 4.05 -9.69 6.33
C GLN A 15 4.42 -11.07 5.78
N GLU A 16 5.53 -11.64 6.23
CA GLU A 16 5.92 -13.00 5.83
C GLU A 16 4.88 -14.03 6.29
N ALA A 17 4.34 -13.88 7.49
CA ALA A 17 3.28 -14.73 8.00
C ALA A 17 2.01 -14.58 7.18
N TYR A 18 1.65 -13.35 6.80
CA TYR A 18 0.49 -13.08 5.95
C TYR A 18 0.66 -13.74 4.59
N ARG A 19 1.83 -13.60 3.98
CA ARG A 19 2.14 -14.22 2.70
C ARG A 19 2.03 -15.74 2.76
N ALA A 20 2.59 -16.35 3.81
CA ALA A 20 2.54 -17.80 3.99
C ALA A 20 1.10 -18.28 4.12
N TRP A 21 0.27 -17.57 4.88
CA TRP A 21 -1.16 -17.88 4.99
C TRP A 21 -1.85 -17.78 3.64
N LEU A 22 -1.61 -16.68 2.93
CA LEU A 22 -2.27 -16.42 1.65
C LEU A 22 -1.95 -17.51 0.62
N LEU A 23 -0.71 -18.02 0.61
CA LEU A 23 -0.30 -19.07 -0.31
C LEU A 23 -1.01 -20.42 -0.05
N THR A 24 -1.66 -20.57 1.12
CA THR A 24 -2.45 -21.77 1.40
C THR A 24 -3.90 -21.64 0.93
N GLN A 25 -4.29 -20.47 0.41
CA GLN A 25 -5.67 -20.19 0.03
C GLN A 25 -5.92 -20.58 -1.43
N PRO A 26 -7.20 -20.82 -1.81
CA PRO A 26 -7.55 -21.07 -3.21
C PRO A 26 -7.22 -19.86 -4.09
N PRO A 27 -7.01 -20.04 -5.40
CA PRO A 27 -6.67 -18.91 -6.29
C PRO A 27 -7.63 -17.72 -6.23
N GLU A 28 -8.91 -17.96 -6.06
CA GLU A 28 -9.89 -16.87 -5.95
C GLU A 28 -9.65 -16.01 -4.72
N GLU A 29 -9.35 -16.65 -3.58
CA GLU A 29 -9.03 -15.95 -2.34
C GLU A 29 -7.74 -15.14 -2.49
N ILE A 30 -6.74 -15.70 -3.18
CA ILE A 30 -5.49 -15.00 -3.44
C ILE A 30 -5.76 -13.72 -4.24
N LEU A 31 -6.58 -13.80 -5.28
CA LEU A 31 -6.95 -12.64 -6.08
C LEU A 31 -7.70 -11.59 -5.26
N ASP A 32 -8.61 -12.03 -4.40
CA ASP A 32 -9.39 -11.12 -3.55
C ASP A 32 -8.52 -10.36 -2.55
N HIS A 33 -7.38 -10.94 -2.16
CA HIS A 33 -6.45 -10.33 -1.22
C HIS A 33 -5.25 -9.66 -1.89
N ALA A 34 -5.21 -9.61 -3.23
CA ALA A 34 -4.07 -9.09 -3.97
C ALA A 34 -3.77 -7.63 -3.62
N TYR A 35 -4.80 -6.79 -3.53
CA TYR A 35 -4.63 -5.39 -3.17
C TYR A 35 -4.06 -5.25 -1.76
N ALA A 36 -4.62 -5.97 -0.81
CA ALA A 36 -4.15 -5.94 0.58
C ALA A 36 -2.70 -6.40 0.66
N TYR A 37 -2.34 -7.47 -0.03
CA TYR A 37 -0.98 -7.98 -0.05
C TYR A 37 0.01 -6.93 -0.56
N THR A 38 -0.29 -6.33 -1.70
CA THR A 38 0.58 -5.33 -2.33
C THR A 38 0.74 -4.10 -1.45
N THR A 39 -0.36 -3.60 -0.89
CA THR A 39 -0.32 -2.42 -0.01
C THR A 39 0.47 -2.71 1.26
N ARG A 40 0.31 -3.91 1.83
CA ARG A 40 1.07 -4.31 3.02
C ARG A 40 2.57 -4.41 2.72
N GLU A 41 2.95 -4.90 1.53
CA GLU A 41 4.35 -4.92 1.09
C GLU A 41 4.90 -3.49 1.04
N ASP A 42 4.12 -2.56 0.50
CA ASP A 42 4.50 -1.15 0.42
C ASP A 42 4.68 -0.53 1.82
N ILE A 43 3.84 -0.92 2.76
CA ILE A 43 3.95 -0.44 4.15
C ILE A 43 5.29 -0.90 4.76
N VAL A 44 5.65 -2.16 4.57
CA VAL A 44 6.92 -2.69 5.08
C VAL A 44 8.10 -1.93 4.45
N MET A 45 8.05 -1.73 3.14
CA MET A 45 9.09 -0.99 2.41
C MET A 45 9.20 0.46 2.90
N MET A 46 8.07 1.10 3.14
CA MET A 46 8.03 2.46 3.68
C MET A 46 8.68 2.52 5.06
N LEU A 47 8.38 1.56 5.95
CA LEU A 47 8.96 1.53 7.28
C LEU A 47 10.47 1.32 7.25
N GLU A 48 10.98 0.62 6.23
CA GLU A 48 12.43 0.46 6.04
C GLU A 48 13.11 1.77 5.69
N ASN A 49 12.45 2.59 4.87
CA ASN A 49 13.08 3.75 4.24
C ASN A 49 12.75 5.10 4.88
N MET A 50 11.66 5.19 5.67
CA MET A 50 11.28 6.46 6.29
C MET A 50 12.09 6.72 7.55
N THR A 51 12.27 8.01 7.84
CA THR A 51 12.88 8.43 9.10
C THR A 51 11.79 8.58 10.15
N LEU A 52 11.81 7.69 11.14
CA LEU A 52 10.85 7.69 12.22
C LEU A 52 11.57 7.96 13.54
N SER A 53 11.02 8.86 14.34
CA SER A 53 11.62 9.11 15.67
C SER A 53 11.52 7.85 16.52
N GLU A 54 12.45 7.69 17.46
CA GLU A 54 12.45 6.54 18.37
C GLU A 54 11.16 6.44 19.17
N LYS A 55 10.59 7.57 19.55
CA LYS A 55 9.32 7.63 20.28
C LYS A 55 8.16 7.07 19.46
N LYS A 56 8.07 7.49 18.19
CA LYS A 56 7.03 7.00 17.27
C LYS A 56 7.24 5.54 16.92
N ALA A 57 8.48 5.15 16.66
CA ALA A 57 8.82 3.75 16.37
C ALA A 57 8.46 2.84 17.54
N ARG A 58 8.76 3.26 18.77
CA ARG A 58 8.41 2.52 19.97
C ARG A 58 6.89 2.34 20.11
N ALA A 59 6.13 3.41 19.82
CA ALA A 59 4.67 3.35 19.90
C ALA A 59 4.10 2.32 18.92
N LEU A 60 4.58 2.31 17.68
CA LEU A 60 4.15 1.34 16.68
C LEU A 60 4.62 -0.07 17.01
N LEU A 61 5.81 -0.20 17.60
CA LEU A 61 6.38 -1.49 17.99
C LEU A 61 5.53 -2.19 19.06
N HIS A 62 4.82 -1.44 19.88
CA HIS A 62 3.94 -2.02 20.91
C HIS A 62 2.66 -2.62 20.33
N LEU A 63 2.31 -2.29 19.08
CA LEU A 63 1.14 -2.89 18.44
C LEU A 63 1.42 -4.37 18.15
N PRO A 64 0.43 -5.26 18.37
CA PRO A 64 0.63 -6.69 18.04
C PRO A 64 0.86 -6.90 16.54
N TYR A 65 0.16 -6.12 15.70
CA TYR A 65 0.25 -6.24 14.24
C TYR A 65 0.36 -4.86 13.60
N PRO A 66 1.56 -4.24 13.62
CA PRO A 66 1.73 -2.87 13.13
C PRO A 66 1.37 -2.70 11.65
N VAL A 67 1.66 -3.67 10.79
CA VAL A 67 1.31 -3.57 9.36
C VAL A 67 -0.20 -3.57 9.18
N THR A 68 -0.91 -4.47 9.85
CA THR A 68 -2.38 -4.54 9.82
C THR A 68 -3.00 -3.25 10.31
N ASP A 69 -2.47 -2.70 11.39
CA ASP A 69 -2.97 -1.45 11.99
C ASP A 69 -2.82 -0.29 11.02
N ILE A 70 -1.64 -0.13 10.43
CA ILE A 70 -1.37 0.94 9.45
C ILE A 70 -2.26 0.76 8.22
N PHE A 71 -2.40 -0.47 7.72
CA PHE A 71 -3.25 -0.77 6.57
C PHE A 71 -4.70 -0.38 6.83
N THR A 72 -5.23 -0.77 7.99
CA THR A 72 -6.61 -0.45 8.37
C THR A 72 -6.82 1.05 8.49
N SER A 73 -5.86 1.76 9.08
CA SER A 73 -5.92 3.21 9.23
C SER A 73 -5.87 3.91 7.88
N PHE A 74 -5.03 3.42 6.96
CA PHE A 74 -4.94 3.97 5.61
C PHE A 74 -6.26 3.83 4.85
N ASN A 75 -6.92 2.70 4.96
CA ASN A 75 -8.20 2.45 4.28
C ASN A 75 -9.34 3.35 4.78
N LYS A 76 -9.15 4.03 5.91
CA LYS A 76 -10.14 4.99 6.44
C LYS A 76 -9.93 6.40 5.90
N THR A 77 -8.86 6.63 5.14
CA THR A 77 -8.60 7.96 4.59
C THR A 77 -9.47 8.20 3.35
N ASP A 78 -9.66 9.48 3.02
CA ASP A 78 -10.44 9.86 1.84
C ASP A 78 -9.67 9.70 0.53
N VAL A 79 -8.36 9.48 0.62
CA VAL A 79 -7.53 9.26 -0.56
C VAL A 79 -7.69 7.80 -0.96
N THR A 80 -8.40 7.56 -2.05
CA THR A 80 -8.63 6.21 -2.55
C THR A 80 -7.90 5.99 -3.88
N LEU A 81 -7.50 4.75 -4.10
CA LEU A 81 -6.94 4.34 -5.39
C LEU A 81 -7.94 4.60 -6.51
N MET A 82 -9.22 4.38 -6.24
CA MET A 82 -10.28 4.58 -7.24
C MET A 82 -10.33 6.04 -7.71
N SER A 83 -10.26 7.00 -6.79
CA SER A 83 -10.25 8.43 -7.13
C SER A 83 -9.05 8.78 -8.00
N ALA A 84 -7.87 8.27 -7.64
CA ALA A 84 -6.65 8.50 -8.42
C ALA A 84 -6.76 7.90 -9.82
N LEU A 85 -7.34 6.71 -9.93
CA LEU A 85 -7.56 6.05 -11.23
C LEU A 85 -8.54 6.82 -12.10
N GLU A 86 -9.64 7.31 -11.52
CA GLU A 86 -10.62 8.12 -12.24
C GLU A 86 -10.00 9.39 -12.79
N GLU A 87 -9.22 10.07 -11.97
CA GLU A 87 -8.52 11.29 -12.35
C GLU A 87 -7.52 11.02 -13.47
N THR A 88 -6.76 9.95 -13.37
CA THR A 88 -5.80 9.53 -14.40
C THR A 88 -6.51 9.19 -15.71
N ALA A 89 -7.60 8.43 -15.65
CA ALA A 89 -8.37 8.06 -16.83
C ALA A 89 -8.95 9.30 -17.54
N SER A 90 -9.50 10.23 -16.75
CA SER A 90 -10.05 11.48 -17.28
C SER A 90 -8.99 12.32 -17.98
N LYS A 91 -7.83 12.45 -17.34
CA LYS A 91 -6.70 13.18 -17.92
C LYS A 91 -6.21 12.53 -19.21
N ARG A 92 -6.11 11.21 -19.22
CA ARG A 92 -5.64 10.48 -20.39
C ARG A 92 -6.63 10.62 -21.57
N ALA A 93 -7.93 10.55 -21.29
CA ALA A 93 -8.97 10.73 -22.28
C ALA A 93 -8.87 12.11 -22.92
N LYS A 94 -8.64 13.14 -22.10
CA LYS A 94 -8.45 14.53 -22.58
C LYS A 94 -7.25 14.65 -23.50
N GLU A 95 -6.12 14.05 -23.12
CA GLU A 95 -4.91 14.04 -23.94
C GLU A 95 -5.15 13.39 -25.30
N LEU A 96 -5.87 12.27 -25.32
CA LEU A 96 -6.20 11.56 -26.55
C LEU A 96 -7.11 12.38 -27.48
N LEU A 97 -8.09 13.08 -26.92
CA LEU A 97 -8.98 13.96 -27.67
C LEU A 97 -8.22 15.13 -28.29
N GLU A 98 -7.31 15.74 -27.56
CA GLU A 98 -6.46 16.82 -28.07
C GLU A 98 -5.58 16.32 -29.22
N LYS A 99 -5.05 15.10 -29.10
CA LYS A 99 -4.21 14.50 -30.12
C LYS A 99 -5.03 14.22 -31.41
N GLN A 100 -6.27 13.77 -31.27
CA GLN A 100 -7.17 13.57 -32.40
C GLN A 100 -7.47 14.89 -33.11
N ARG A 101 -7.63 15.97 -32.39
CA ARG A 101 -7.87 17.31 -32.95
C ARG A 101 -6.67 17.78 -33.76
N GLU A 102 -5.47 17.46 -33.34
CA GLU A 102 -4.25 17.79 -34.09
C GLU A 102 -4.16 17.02 -35.39
N VAL A 103 -4.58 15.75 -35.39
CA VAL A 103 -4.54 14.89 -36.59
C VAL A 103 -5.69 15.18 -37.54
N ASN A 104 -6.87 15.48 -36.99
CA ASN A 104 -8.08 15.79 -37.78
C ASN A 104 -8.65 17.15 -37.33
N PRO A 105 -7.99 18.25 -37.70
CA PRO A 105 -8.47 19.59 -37.32
C PRO A 105 -9.75 19.93 -38.04
N ARG A 106 -10.79 20.17 -37.32
CA ARG A 106 -12.07 20.67 -37.79
C ARG A 106 -12.59 21.78 -36.92
#